data_0cace5b3aa2f844d64ee7ff3455217e6
#
_entry.id   0cace5b3aa2f844d64ee7ff3455217e6
#
_cell.length_a   1.000
_cell.length_b   1.000
_cell.length_c   1.000
_cell.angle_alpha   90.00
_cell.angle_beta   90.00
_cell.angle_gamma   90.00
#
_symmetry.space_group_name_H-M   'P 1'
#
loop_
_entity.id
_entity.type
_entity.pdbx_description
1 polymer ?
#
loop_
_entity_poly.entity_id
_entity_poly.type
_entity_poly.pdbx_seq_one_letter_code
_entity_poly.pdbx_strand_id
1 'polypeptide(L)'
;MATDIEILRAAYEKEHKPGRIARYAPWAWEAYAVGATRDDMRRLKDQGYVVEHGTLNRLTLWVLTPKGTDKGESISLERKMAGPDYRTLMEQMDMIVGFDDIKETLARAVSSQKKINFLLQGPPACAKSLMLDAIKRAAPDPYSYEAFGSRTSSAGLSDVLFEKSPRILLLDEADKMDGECYAICLGLMETGAVVETKKGKIRNENLDCMVIAACNSSAKMSREFLSRFAFHPYFPEYTRQEFIDVCVGMLTRLENFPPDISAAIGEEVRDRGLGDVRRARGIAQLMTEPTMDEVERALSLMEKYRLPEELVEQNRKIQNKRFKRQVQAQLI
;
A
#
# COMPACT_ATOMS: atom_id res chain seq x y z
N MET A 1 20.04 23.49 8.41
CA MET A 1 20.78 23.52 7.13
C MET A 1 20.77 22.12 6.58
N ALA A 2 20.51 21.98 5.29
CA ALA A 2 20.53 20.69 4.64
C ALA A 2 21.96 20.13 4.58
N THR A 3 22.12 18.84 4.77
CA THR A 3 23.42 18.17 4.64
C THR A 3 23.80 17.98 3.16
N ASP A 4 25.07 17.78 2.84
CA ASP A 4 25.53 17.49 1.47
C ASP A 4 24.81 16.29 0.87
N ILE A 5 24.50 15.29 1.69
CA ILE A 5 23.72 14.09 1.32
C ILE A 5 22.31 14.46 0.89
N GLU A 6 21.61 15.29 1.66
CA GLU A 6 20.25 15.74 1.35
C GLU A 6 20.21 16.60 0.08
N ILE A 7 21.21 17.46 -0.10
CA ILE A 7 21.34 18.32 -1.29
C ILE A 7 21.58 17.48 -2.55
N LEU A 8 22.55 16.57 -2.53
CA LEU A 8 22.88 15.71 -3.68
C LEU A 8 21.70 14.81 -4.07
N ARG A 9 20.97 14.29 -3.08
CA ARG A 9 19.76 13.52 -3.33
C ARG A 9 18.66 14.37 -3.98
N ALA A 10 18.36 15.55 -3.40
CA ALA A 10 17.35 16.45 -3.94
C ALA A 10 17.68 16.88 -5.37
N ALA A 11 18.97 17.11 -5.67
CA ALA A 11 19.45 17.40 -7.00
C ALA A 11 19.23 16.23 -7.97
N TYR A 12 19.61 15.01 -7.56
CA TYR A 12 19.41 13.80 -8.34
C TYR A 12 17.93 13.55 -8.66
N GLU A 13 17.07 13.62 -7.64
CA GLU A 13 15.62 13.46 -7.80
C GLU A 13 15.03 14.53 -8.73
N LYS A 14 15.57 15.74 -8.70
CA LYS A 14 15.10 16.84 -9.55
C LYS A 14 15.50 16.66 -11.01
N GLU A 15 16.69 16.17 -11.29
CA GLU A 15 17.17 15.89 -12.65
C GLU A 15 16.48 14.67 -13.29
N HIS A 16 16.08 13.67 -12.47
CA HIS A 16 15.56 12.38 -12.95
C HIS A 16 14.06 12.18 -12.77
N LYS A 17 13.32 13.12 -12.13
CA LYS A 17 11.85 13.06 -12.08
C LYS A 17 11.23 13.70 -13.32
N PRO A 18 10.38 12.96 -14.08
CA PRO A 18 9.58 13.55 -15.14
C PRO A 18 8.48 14.42 -14.51
N GLY A 19 8.66 15.74 -14.50
CA GLY A 19 7.63 16.64 -13.98
C GLY A 19 8.00 18.12 -14.06
N ARG A 20 7.41 18.83 -15.02
CA ARG A 20 7.55 20.23 -15.42
C ARG A 20 8.81 20.54 -16.22
N ILE A 21 8.61 20.57 -17.50
CA ILE A 21 9.46 21.18 -18.51
C ILE A 21 9.75 22.63 -18.06
N ALA A 22 10.92 22.84 -17.48
CA ALA A 22 11.49 24.17 -17.44
C ALA A 22 11.80 24.57 -18.89
N ARG A 23 11.27 25.69 -19.35
CA ARG A 23 11.30 26.11 -20.78
C ARG A 23 12.71 26.23 -21.39
N TYR A 24 13.77 26.16 -20.57
CA TYR A 24 15.13 26.47 -21.04
C TYR A 24 16.23 25.50 -20.62
N ALA A 25 16.06 24.68 -19.60
CA ALA A 25 16.99 23.62 -19.20
C ALA A 25 16.29 22.62 -18.27
N PRO A 26 15.71 21.56 -18.80
CA PRO A 26 14.90 20.63 -17.99
C PRO A 26 15.68 19.90 -16.89
N TRP A 27 17.01 19.92 -16.97
CA TRP A 27 17.93 19.25 -16.03
C TRP A 27 18.70 20.21 -15.11
N ALA A 28 18.69 21.53 -15.35
CA ALA A 28 19.42 22.50 -14.51
C ALA A 28 18.49 23.06 -13.41
N TRP A 29 19.05 23.33 -12.25
CA TRP A 29 18.32 23.75 -11.06
C TRP A 29 19.06 24.85 -10.29
N GLU A 30 18.33 25.56 -9.46
CA GLU A 30 18.84 26.62 -8.59
C GLU A 30 19.13 26.09 -7.19
N ALA A 31 20.15 26.63 -6.51
CA ALA A 31 20.58 26.16 -5.19
C ALA A 31 19.41 26.06 -4.17
N TYR A 32 18.55 27.08 -4.11
CA TYR A 32 17.40 27.07 -3.19
C TYR A 32 16.37 25.96 -3.50
N ALA A 33 16.30 25.51 -4.74
CA ALA A 33 15.34 24.47 -5.16
C ALA A 33 15.70 23.08 -4.62
N VAL A 34 16.90 22.92 -4.09
CA VAL A 34 17.40 21.70 -3.41
C VAL A 34 17.74 21.96 -1.94
N GLY A 35 17.32 23.11 -1.40
CA GLY A 35 17.57 23.51 -0.03
C GLY A 35 19.03 23.90 0.30
N ALA A 36 19.84 24.19 -0.73
CA ALA A 36 21.25 24.52 -0.59
C ALA A 36 21.50 26.02 -0.48
N THR A 37 22.49 26.38 0.31
CA THR A 37 23.05 27.73 0.37
C THR A 37 24.19 27.94 -0.67
N ARG A 38 24.65 29.17 -0.87
CA ARG A 38 25.79 29.44 -1.76
C ARG A 38 27.07 28.74 -1.30
N ASP A 39 27.28 28.65 0.00
CA ASP A 39 28.46 28.00 0.55
C ASP A 39 28.41 26.48 0.40
N ASP A 40 27.20 25.87 0.51
CA ASP A 40 27.00 24.47 0.19
C ASP A 40 27.33 24.19 -1.28
N MET A 41 26.87 25.04 -2.19
CA MET A 41 27.14 24.87 -3.61
C MET A 41 28.61 25.02 -3.97
N ARG A 42 29.33 25.97 -3.31
CA ARG A 42 30.76 26.10 -3.48
C ARG A 42 31.51 24.86 -3.00
N ARG A 43 31.15 24.35 -1.83
CA ARG A 43 31.73 23.13 -1.25
C ARG A 43 31.49 21.91 -2.16
N LEU A 44 30.28 21.71 -2.64
CA LEU A 44 29.93 20.61 -3.54
C LEU A 44 30.61 20.71 -4.90
N LYS A 45 30.82 21.94 -5.41
CA LYS A 45 31.61 22.21 -6.62
C LYS A 45 33.09 21.85 -6.43
N ASP A 46 33.70 22.26 -5.30
CA ASP A 46 35.09 21.95 -4.96
C ASP A 46 35.29 20.42 -4.80
N GLN A 47 34.28 19.72 -4.32
CA GLN A 47 34.24 18.24 -4.23
C GLN A 47 34.01 17.58 -5.60
N GLY A 48 33.65 18.33 -6.62
CA GLY A 48 33.41 17.86 -7.98
C GLY A 48 32.07 17.15 -8.17
N TYR A 49 31.07 17.40 -7.31
CA TYR A 49 29.74 16.81 -7.44
C TYR A 49 28.76 17.62 -8.28
N VAL A 50 28.96 18.93 -8.35
CA VAL A 50 28.12 19.84 -9.12
C VAL A 50 28.96 20.77 -9.99
N VAL A 51 28.37 21.27 -11.06
CA VAL A 51 29.00 22.27 -11.95
C VAL A 51 27.97 23.34 -12.32
N GLU A 52 28.46 24.56 -12.54
CA GLU A 52 27.64 25.65 -13.03
C GLU A 52 27.27 25.41 -14.51
N HIS A 53 25.99 25.46 -14.81
CA HIS A 53 25.48 25.28 -16.18
C HIS A 53 25.18 26.60 -16.88
N GLY A 54 25.02 27.67 -16.13
CA GLY A 54 24.72 29.01 -16.68
C GLY A 54 24.04 29.91 -15.65
N THR A 55 23.50 31.03 -16.14
CA THR A 55 22.79 31.99 -15.29
C THR A 55 21.45 32.35 -15.92
N LEU A 56 20.37 32.29 -15.15
CA LEU A 56 19.05 32.73 -15.56
C LEU A 56 18.52 33.76 -14.55
N ASN A 57 18.09 34.91 -15.00
CA ASN A 57 17.55 35.99 -14.15
C ASN A 57 18.46 36.31 -12.92
N ARG A 58 19.77 36.39 -13.14
CA ARG A 58 20.80 36.60 -12.11
C ARG A 58 20.96 35.47 -11.11
N LEU A 59 20.33 34.32 -11.34
CA LEU A 59 20.48 33.13 -10.52
C LEU A 59 21.38 32.12 -11.25
N THR A 60 22.35 31.57 -10.54
CA THR A 60 23.23 30.52 -11.07
C THR A 60 22.46 29.21 -11.15
N LEU A 61 22.49 28.58 -12.32
CA LEU A 61 21.96 27.26 -12.57
C LEU A 61 23.06 26.21 -12.39
N TRP A 62 22.70 25.11 -11.78
CA TRP A 62 23.58 24.00 -11.45
C TRP A 62 23.11 22.71 -12.08
N VAL A 63 24.07 21.81 -12.34
CA VAL A 63 23.79 20.42 -12.75
C VAL A 63 24.74 19.50 -11.99
N LEU A 64 24.33 18.25 -11.82
CA LEU A 64 25.21 17.20 -11.28
C LEU A 64 26.30 16.86 -12.30
N THR A 65 27.51 16.64 -11.84
CA THR A 65 28.54 15.95 -12.62
C THR A 65 28.26 14.45 -12.66
N PRO A 66 28.90 13.64 -13.54
CA PRO A 66 28.79 12.19 -13.47
C PRO A 66 29.03 11.64 -12.05
N LYS A 67 30.06 12.12 -11.36
CA LYS A 67 30.34 11.79 -9.98
C LYS A 67 29.22 12.18 -9.01
N GLY A 68 28.60 13.33 -9.23
CA GLY A 68 27.45 13.81 -8.46
C GLY A 68 26.19 12.98 -8.72
N THR A 69 25.97 12.56 -9.97
CA THR A 69 24.85 11.70 -10.37
C THR A 69 24.99 10.32 -9.71
N ASP A 70 26.16 9.66 -9.84
CA ASP A 70 26.42 8.34 -9.22
C ASP A 70 26.24 8.40 -7.70
N LYS A 71 26.73 9.47 -7.06
CA LYS A 71 26.58 9.66 -5.61
C LYS A 71 25.14 9.92 -5.22
N GLY A 72 24.42 10.77 -5.94
CA GLY A 72 23.00 11.09 -5.70
C GLY A 72 22.10 9.86 -5.92
N GLU A 73 22.41 9.05 -6.94
CA GLU A 73 21.73 7.78 -7.20
C GLU A 73 21.95 6.79 -6.06
N SER A 74 23.21 6.58 -5.64
CA SER A 74 23.53 5.70 -4.51
C SER A 74 22.79 6.12 -3.23
N ILE A 75 22.79 7.41 -2.90
CA ILE A 75 22.06 7.92 -1.72
C ILE A 75 20.55 7.74 -1.87
N SER A 76 20.02 7.95 -3.08
CA SER A 76 18.59 7.75 -3.35
C SER A 76 18.19 6.28 -3.23
N LEU A 77 19.04 5.38 -3.70
CA LEU A 77 18.85 3.92 -3.57
C LEU A 77 18.98 3.48 -2.11
N GLU A 78 20.00 3.92 -1.40
CA GLU A 78 20.18 3.63 0.03
C GLU A 78 18.96 4.09 0.84
N ARG A 79 18.39 5.25 0.55
CA ARG A 79 17.19 5.74 1.23
C ARG A 79 15.93 4.96 0.84
N LYS A 80 15.78 4.58 -0.44
CA LYS A 80 14.68 3.71 -0.87
C LYS A 80 14.76 2.35 -0.21
N MET A 81 15.98 1.90 0.12
CA MET A 81 16.26 0.66 0.84
C MET A 81 16.30 0.83 2.36
N ALA A 82 16.40 2.06 2.87
CA ALA A 82 16.17 2.35 4.28
C ALA A 82 14.68 2.21 4.55
N GLY A 83 14.32 1.24 5.37
CA GLY A 83 12.92 1.01 5.73
C GLY A 83 12.25 2.24 6.33
N PRO A 84 10.93 2.29 6.33
CA PRO A 84 10.19 3.37 6.95
C PRO A 84 10.44 3.37 8.46
N ASP A 85 10.58 4.55 9.05
CA ASP A 85 10.64 4.68 10.49
C ASP A 85 9.23 4.50 11.12
N TYR A 86 9.22 4.23 12.42
CA TYR A 86 8.00 4.01 13.20
C TYR A 86 7.01 5.18 13.09
N ARG A 87 7.49 6.42 13.14
CA ARG A 87 6.66 7.61 13.11
C ARG A 87 5.96 7.77 11.76
N THR A 88 6.69 7.62 10.68
CA THR A 88 6.13 7.65 9.32
C THR A 88 5.04 6.59 9.13
N LEU A 89 5.25 5.37 9.64
CA LEU A 89 4.24 4.31 9.60
C LEU A 89 2.98 4.68 10.37
N MET A 90 3.11 5.18 11.61
CA MET A 90 1.97 5.60 12.42
C MET A 90 1.20 6.75 11.79
N GLU A 91 1.90 7.75 11.21
CA GLU A 91 1.27 8.85 10.47
C GLU A 91 0.45 8.35 9.27
N GLN A 92 0.93 7.33 8.53
CA GLN A 92 0.17 6.72 7.43
C GLN A 92 -1.04 5.90 7.92
N MET A 93 -0.99 5.36 9.13
CA MET A 93 -2.08 4.58 9.74
C MET A 93 -3.08 5.44 10.52
N ASP A 94 -2.83 6.73 10.73
CA ASP A 94 -3.68 7.63 11.52
C ASP A 94 -5.11 7.77 10.98
N MET A 95 -5.27 7.59 9.66
CA MET A 95 -6.60 7.60 9.04
C MET A 95 -7.44 6.34 9.33
N ILE A 96 -6.84 5.30 9.91
CA ILE A 96 -7.53 4.04 10.22
C ILE A 96 -8.10 4.14 11.64
N VAL A 97 -9.42 4.12 11.76
CA VAL A 97 -10.11 4.16 13.06
C VAL A 97 -10.00 2.82 13.77
N GLY A 98 -9.64 2.84 15.05
CA GLY A 98 -9.47 1.63 15.88
C GLY A 98 -8.20 0.83 15.58
N PHE A 99 -8.10 -0.35 16.17
CA PHE A 99 -6.99 -1.31 16.00
C PHE A 99 -5.60 -0.75 16.37
N ASP A 100 -5.52 0.13 17.38
CA ASP A 100 -4.29 0.86 17.72
C ASP A 100 -3.15 -0.07 18.14
N ASP A 101 -3.44 -1.15 18.83
CA ASP A 101 -2.50 -2.22 19.21
C ASP A 101 -1.93 -2.95 17.97
N ILE A 102 -2.77 -3.22 16.97
CA ILE A 102 -2.35 -3.84 15.71
C ILE A 102 -1.49 -2.86 14.89
N LYS A 103 -1.93 -1.58 14.79
CA LYS A 103 -1.15 -0.51 14.13
C LYS A 103 0.24 -0.38 14.74
N GLU A 104 0.31 -0.28 16.06
CA GLU A 104 1.57 -0.16 16.78
C GLU A 104 2.46 -1.38 16.56
N THR A 105 1.89 -2.59 16.63
CA THR A 105 2.65 -3.83 16.42
C THR A 105 3.20 -3.93 15.00
N LEU A 106 2.39 -3.62 13.98
CA LEU A 106 2.82 -3.57 12.58
C LEU A 106 3.91 -2.50 12.36
N ALA A 107 3.71 -1.29 12.89
CA ALA A 107 4.68 -0.21 12.76
C ALA A 107 6.02 -0.57 13.40
N ARG A 108 6.02 -1.17 14.59
CA ARG A 108 7.24 -1.66 15.28
C ARG A 108 7.93 -2.77 14.49
N ALA A 109 7.18 -3.73 13.96
CA ALA A 109 7.74 -4.84 13.21
C ALA A 109 8.38 -4.36 11.90
N VAL A 110 7.68 -3.53 11.13
CA VAL A 110 8.16 -2.99 9.86
C VAL A 110 9.37 -2.07 10.06
N SER A 111 9.33 -1.19 11.05
CA SER A 111 10.46 -0.28 11.35
C SER A 111 11.69 -1.00 11.89
N SER A 112 11.51 -2.13 12.56
CA SER A 112 12.63 -2.94 13.08
C SER A 112 13.42 -3.65 11.98
N GLN A 113 12.89 -3.71 10.77
CA GLN A 113 13.46 -4.43 9.61
C GLN A 113 13.73 -5.94 9.87
N LYS A 114 13.11 -6.50 10.90
CA LYS A 114 13.19 -7.92 11.19
C LYS A 114 12.14 -8.67 10.36
N LYS A 115 12.51 -9.84 9.86
CA LYS A 115 11.61 -10.71 9.09
C LYS A 115 10.54 -11.32 10.00
N ILE A 116 9.44 -10.59 10.21
CA ILE A 116 8.28 -11.02 11.00
C ILE A 116 7.07 -11.05 10.07
N ASN A 117 6.55 -12.23 9.76
CA ASN A 117 5.40 -12.37 8.87
C ASN A 117 4.08 -12.17 9.62
N PHE A 118 3.12 -11.48 9.00
CA PHE A 118 1.80 -11.19 9.53
C PHE A 118 0.69 -11.70 8.63
N LEU A 119 -0.36 -12.28 9.22
CA LEU A 119 -1.60 -12.60 8.52
C LEU A 119 -2.77 -11.83 9.14
N LEU A 120 -3.24 -10.79 8.47
CA LEU A 120 -4.38 -9.96 8.88
C LEU A 120 -5.66 -10.66 8.44
N GLN A 121 -6.43 -11.21 9.38
CA GLN A 121 -7.66 -11.94 9.07
C GLN A 121 -8.88 -11.21 9.62
N GLY A 122 -10.00 -11.23 8.90
CA GLY A 122 -11.29 -10.70 9.38
C GLY A 122 -12.28 -10.50 8.24
N PRO A 123 -13.53 -10.14 8.54
CA PRO A 123 -14.56 -9.92 7.53
C PRO A 123 -14.20 -8.79 6.55
N PRO A 124 -14.87 -8.71 5.39
CA PRO A 124 -14.69 -7.60 4.45
C PRO A 124 -14.92 -6.23 5.12
N ALA A 125 -14.29 -5.19 4.59
CA ALA A 125 -14.43 -3.80 5.03
C ALA A 125 -13.93 -3.50 6.47
N CYS A 126 -13.06 -4.35 7.05
CA CYS A 126 -12.46 -4.17 8.38
C CYS A 126 -10.99 -3.73 8.29
N ALA A 127 -10.71 -2.63 7.64
CA ALA A 127 -9.40 -1.95 7.58
C ALA A 127 -8.17 -2.75 7.13
N LYS A 128 -8.24 -4.07 6.87
CA LYS A 128 -7.07 -4.89 6.49
C LYS A 128 -6.29 -4.34 5.29
N SER A 129 -6.99 -4.10 4.18
CA SER A 129 -6.38 -3.51 2.96
C SER A 129 -5.86 -2.09 3.22
N LEU A 130 -6.52 -1.31 4.09
CA LEU A 130 -6.03 0.01 4.48
C LEU A 130 -4.71 -0.05 5.26
N MET A 131 -4.51 -1.10 6.08
CA MET A 131 -3.23 -1.35 6.76
C MET A 131 -2.11 -1.64 5.73
N LEU A 132 -2.40 -2.50 4.73
CA LEU A 132 -1.44 -2.77 3.65
C LEU A 132 -1.12 -1.51 2.85
N ASP A 133 -2.13 -0.73 2.48
CA ASP A 133 -1.98 0.56 1.79
C ASP A 133 -1.15 1.58 2.59
N ALA A 134 -1.35 1.65 3.91
CA ALA A 134 -0.58 2.54 4.78
C ALA A 134 0.90 2.15 4.80
N ILE A 135 1.21 0.85 4.90
CA ILE A 135 2.58 0.34 4.82
C ILE A 135 3.19 0.64 3.45
N LYS A 136 2.44 0.42 2.36
CA LYS A 136 2.89 0.72 1.00
C LYS A 136 3.20 2.20 0.79
N ARG A 137 2.39 3.11 1.36
CA ARG A 137 2.67 4.55 1.30
C ARG A 137 3.91 4.95 2.09
N ALA A 138 4.11 4.33 3.26
CA ALA A 138 5.30 4.57 4.09
C ALA A 138 6.57 3.97 3.48
N ALA A 139 6.44 2.85 2.80
CA ALA A 139 7.53 2.07 2.21
C ALA A 139 7.26 1.79 0.71
N PRO A 140 7.37 2.80 -0.19
CA PRO A 140 7.04 2.64 -1.60
C PRO A 140 8.04 1.72 -2.33
N ASP A 141 7.66 1.31 -3.55
CA ASP A 141 8.49 0.54 -4.47
C ASP A 141 9.89 1.19 -4.63
N PRO A 142 10.99 0.41 -4.59
CA PRO A 142 11.08 -1.06 -4.55
C PRO A 142 11.07 -1.69 -3.14
N TYR A 143 11.01 -0.90 -2.07
CA TYR A 143 11.09 -1.44 -0.70
C TYR A 143 9.94 -2.37 -0.36
N SER A 144 8.70 -2.04 -0.74
CA SER A 144 7.57 -2.93 -0.65
C SER A 144 6.93 -3.18 -2.02
N TYR A 145 6.37 -4.37 -2.20
CA TYR A 145 5.58 -4.72 -3.37
C TYR A 145 4.23 -5.28 -2.94
N GLU A 146 3.16 -4.84 -3.59
CA GLU A 146 1.82 -5.33 -3.35
C GLU A 146 1.35 -6.26 -4.46
N ALA A 147 0.88 -7.44 -4.06
CA ALA A 147 0.26 -8.43 -4.93
C ALA A 147 -1.15 -8.76 -4.46
N PHE A 148 -2.03 -9.06 -5.40
CA PHE A 148 -3.42 -9.43 -5.14
C PHE A 148 -3.63 -10.90 -5.45
N GLY A 149 -4.07 -11.68 -4.46
CA GLY A 149 -4.23 -13.12 -4.62
C GLY A 149 -5.14 -13.54 -5.76
N SER A 150 -6.14 -12.69 -6.11
CA SER A 150 -7.07 -12.93 -7.22
C SER A 150 -6.50 -12.61 -8.61
N ARG A 151 -5.36 -11.91 -8.72
CA ARG A 151 -4.83 -11.38 -10.00
C ARG A 151 -3.36 -11.72 -10.23
N THR A 152 -2.67 -12.28 -9.25
CA THR A 152 -1.24 -12.56 -9.32
C THR A 152 -1.03 -14.01 -9.71
N SER A 153 -0.33 -14.25 -10.82
CA SER A 153 0.12 -15.58 -11.22
C SER A 153 1.45 -15.92 -10.56
N SER A 154 1.76 -17.20 -10.41
CA SER A 154 3.03 -17.70 -9.87
C SER A 154 4.24 -17.16 -10.65
N ALA A 155 4.15 -17.13 -11.98
CA ALA A 155 5.18 -16.57 -12.82
C ALA A 155 5.40 -15.06 -12.59
N GLY A 156 4.30 -14.29 -12.51
CA GLY A 156 4.36 -12.85 -12.25
C GLY A 156 4.91 -12.53 -10.85
N LEU A 157 4.55 -13.33 -9.85
CA LEU A 157 5.08 -13.17 -8.49
C LEU A 157 6.57 -13.45 -8.45
N SER A 158 7.03 -14.54 -9.09
CA SER A 158 8.45 -14.88 -9.20
C SER A 158 9.24 -13.78 -9.90
N ASP A 159 8.77 -13.33 -11.08
CA ASP A 159 9.47 -12.30 -11.86
C ASP A 159 9.65 -11.00 -11.02
N VAL A 160 8.63 -10.57 -10.31
CA VAL A 160 8.72 -9.39 -9.43
C VAL A 160 9.70 -9.61 -8.27
N LEU A 161 9.68 -10.78 -7.64
CA LEU A 161 10.61 -11.09 -6.55
C LEU A 161 12.06 -11.06 -7.03
N PHE A 162 12.35 -11.57 -8.22
CA PHE A 162 13.69 -11.53 -8.82
C PHE A 162 14.12 -10.13 -9.28
N GLU A 163 13.19 -9.35 -9.87
CA GLU A 163 13.53 -8.04 -10.44
C GLU A 163 13.64 -6.93 -9.38
N LYS A 164 12.76 -6.96 -8.37
CA LYS A 164 12.64 -5.89 -7.39
C LYS A 164 13.29 -6.23 -6.06
N SER A 165 13.43 -7.52 -5.72
CA SER A 165 13.94 -7.99 -4.43
C SER A 165 13.37 -7.20 -3.24
N PRO A 166 12.03 -7.10 -3.10
CA PRO A 166 11.41 -6.24 -2.10
C PRO A 166 11.72 -6.72 -0.69
N ARG A 167 11.82 -5.77 0.25
CA ARG A 167 11.95 -6.07 1.68
C ARG A 167 10.62 -6.45 2.32
N ILE A 168 9.51 -6.01 1.74
CA ILE A 168 8.15 -6.33 2.20
C ILE A 168 7.30 -6.76 1.01
N LEU A 169 6.72 -7.94 1.10
CA LEU A 169 5.68 -8.42 0.20
C LEU A 169 4.32 -8.25 0.88
N LEU A 170 3.48 -7.39 0.32
CA LEU A 170 2.12 -7.15 0.76
C LEU A 170 1.19 -8.01 -0.10
N LEU A 171 0.43 -8.92 0.54
CA LEU A 171 -0.49 -9.84 -0.15
C LEU A 171 -1.92 -9.52 0.24
N ASP A 172 -2.67 -8.82 -0.60
CA ASP A 172 -4.11 -8.68 -0.36
C ASP A 172 -4.88 -9.85 -1.00
N GLU A 173 -6.03 -10.18 -0.41
CA GLU A 173 -6.86 -11.31 -0.81
C GLU A 173 -6.08 -12.65 -0.86
N ALA A 174 -5.17 -12.88 0.09
CA ALA A 174 -4.31 -14.07 0.10
C ALA A 174 -5.09 -15.39 0.08
N ASP A 175 -6.35 -15.42 0.55
CA ASP A 175 -7.25 -16.57 0.46
C ASP A 175 -7.72 -16.93 -0.96
N LYS A 176 -7.39 -16.09 -1.95
CA LYS A 176 -7.71 -16.31 -3.37
C LYS A 176 -6.49 -16.72 -4.23
N MET A 177 -5.31 -16.83 -3.61
CA MET A 177 -4.10 -17.28 -4.30
C MET A 177 -4.23 -18.73 -4.79
N ASP A 178 -3.52 -19.05 -5.86
CA ASP A 178 -3.34 -20.44 -6.31
C ASP A 178 -2.27 -21.20 -5.51
N GLY A 179 -2.22 -22.52 -5.68
CA GLY A 179 -1.27 -23.38 -4.94
C GLY A 179 0.19 -23.10 -5.24
N GLU A 180 0.52 -22.67 -6.45
CA GLU A 180 1.89 -22.34 -6.85
C GLU A 180 2.36 -21.04 -6.19
N CYS A 181 1.49 -20.01 -6.13
CA CYS A 181 1.78 -18.78 -5.39
C CYS A 181 2.00 -19.06 -3.90
N TYR A 182 1.20 -19.96 -3.29
CA TYR A 182 1.45 -20.40 -1.91
C TYR A 182 2.81 -21.06 -1.75
N ALA A 183 3.24 -21.90 -2.66
CA ALA A 183 4.55 -22.58 -2.62
C ALA A 183 5.70 -21.57 -2.67
N ILE A 184 5.63 -20.56 -3.54
CA ILE A 184 6.62 -19.48 -3.61
C ILE A 184 6.68 -18.72 -2.29
N CYS A 185 5.53 -18.33 -1.75
CA CYS A 185 5.46 -17.62 -0.47
C CYS A 185 5.98 -18.47 0.69
N LEU A 186 5.74 -19.78 0.71
CA LEU A 186 6.30 -20.70 1.71
C LEU A 186 7.82 -20.68 1.69
N GLY A 187 8.45 -20.89 0.51
CA GLY A 187 9.90 -20.80 0.36
C GLY A 187 10.47 -19.47 0.82
N LEU A 188 9.81 -18.36 0.42
CA LEU A 188 10.18 -17.01 0.80
C LEU A 188 10.11 -16.80 2.32
N MET A 189 9.04 -17.23 2.97
CA MET A 189 8.85 -17.07 4.42
C MET A 189 9.77 -17.96 5.24
N GLU A 190 10.05 -19.17 4.79
CA GLU A 190 10.86 -20.16 5.53
C GLU A 190 12.35 -19.84 5.47
N THR A 191 12.88 -19.81 4.26
CA THR A 191 14.33 -19.71 4.02
C THR A 191 14.74 -18.43 3.29
N GLY A 192 13.80 -17.67 2.78
CA GLY A 192 14.05 -16.57 1.84
C GLY A 192 14.20 -17.04 0.39
N ALA A 193 14.21 -18.35 0.15
CA ALA A 193 14.49 -18.90 -1.16
C ALA A 193 13.32 -18.66 -2.13
N VAL A 194 13.64 -18.09 -3.28
CA VAL A 194 12.77 -18.02 -4.45
C VAL A 194 13.44 -18.82 -5.56
N VAL A 195 12.80 -19.91 -5.96
CA VAL A 195 13.34 -20.82 -6.98
C VAL A 195 12.36 -20.87 -8.15
N GLU A 196 12.85 -20.61 -9.34
CA GLU A 196 12.09 -20.73 -10.57
C GLU A 196 12.85 -21.58 -11.59
N THR A 197 12.14 -22.53 -12.19
CA THR A 197 12.67 -23.34 -13.29
C THR A 197 11.82 -23.09 -14.53
N LYS A 198 12.35 -22.29 -15.48
CA LYS A 198 11.70 -22.03 -16.78
C LYS A 198 12.61 -22.45 -17.93
N LYS A 199 12.13 -23.33 -18.83
CA LYS A 199 12.79 -23.69 -20.10
C LYS A 199 14.31 -23.96 -19.96
N GLY A 200 14.71 -24.72 -18.93
CA GLY A 200 16.10 -25.07 -18.71
C GLY A 200 16.96 -24.00 -18.04
N LYS A 201 16.38 -22.89 -17.62
CA LYS A 201 17.04 -21.87 -16.77
C LYS A 201 16.53 -22.01 -15.36
N ILE A 202 17.44 -22.11 -14.41
CA ILE A 202 17.13 -22.10 -12.97
C ILE A 202 17.54 -20.72 -12.47
N ARG A 203 16.56 -19.99 -11.89
CA ARG A 203 16.82 -18.80 -11.08
C ARG A 203 16.68 -19.20 -9.61
N ASN A 204 17.63 -18.83 -8.81
CA ASN A 204 17.60 -19.07 -7.36
C ASN A 204 18.18 -17.86 -6.65
N GLU A 205 17.38 -17.21 -5.83
CA GLU A 205 17.80 -16.09 -5.01
C GLU A 205 17.33 -16.30 -3.58
N ASN A 206 18.04 -15.69 -2.65
CA ASN A 206 17.68 -15.68 -1.23
C ASN A 206 17.35 -14.23 -0.83
N LEU A 207 16.08 -13.96 -0.55
CA LEU A 207 15.56 -12.65 -0.26
C LEU A 207 15.25 -12.51 1.24
N ASP A 208 15.74 -11.43 1.82
CA ASP A 208 15.33 -11.02 3.17
C ASP A 208 14.02 -10.20 3.06
N CYS A 209 12.91 -10.91 2.89
CA CYS A 209 11.61 -10.32 2.63
C CYS A 209 10.60 -10.72 3.72
N MET A 210 9.95 -9.73 4.33
CA MET A 210 8.81 -9.89 5.23
C MET A 210 7.54 -10.06 4.41
N VAL A 211 6.68 -10.99 4.79
CA VAL A 211 5.36 -11.16 4.16
C VAL A 211 4.26 -10.65 5.10
N ILE A 212 3.47 -9.70 4.63
CA ILE A 212 2.28 -9.21 5.33
C ILE A 212 1.08 -9.49 4.44
N ALA A 213 0.30 -10.49 4.84
CA ALA A 213 -0.85 -10.95 4.07
C ALA A 213 -2.17 -10.52 4.72
N ALA A 214 -3.19 -10.25 3.90
CA ALA A 214 -4.56 -10.01 4.33
C ALA A 214 -5.51 -11.02 3.68
N CYS A 215 -6.45 -11.55 4.46
CA CYS A 215 -7.46 -12.48 3.97
C CYS A 215 -8.80 -12.27 4.69
N ASN A 216 -9.88 -12.71 4.06
CA ASN A 216 -11.17 -12.75 4.72
C ASN A 216 -11.33 -14.03 5.55
N SER A 217 -10.78 -15.14 5.09
CA SER A 217 -10.85 -16.43 5.77
C SER A 217 -9.61 -17.26 5.47
N SER A 218 -9.00 -17.80 6.52
CA SER A 218 -7.86 -18.73 6.40
C SER A 218 -8.27 -20.19 6.17
N ALA A 219 -9.57 -20.51 6.07
CA ALA A 219 -10.09 -21.87 6.01
C ALA A 219 -9.57 -22.69 4.81
N LYS A 220 -9.10 -22.04 3.74
CA LYS A 220 -8.54 -22.66 2.54
C LYS A 220 -7.00 -22.76 2.56
N MET A 221 -6.37 -22.12 3.52
CA MET A 221 -4.92 -22.10 3.64
C MET A 221 -4.43 -23.37 4.35
N SER A 222 -3.31 -23.92 3.90
CA SER A 222 -2.71 -25.07 4.57
C SER A 222 -2.20 -24.69 5.97
N ARG A 223 -2.18 -25.67 6.88
CA ARG A 223 -1.60 -25.48 8.21
C ARG A 223 -0.12 -25.09 8.14
N GLU A 224 0.60 -25.63 7.17
CA GLU A 224 1.99 -25.31 6.92
C GLU A 224 2.15 -23.81 6.58
N PHE A 225 1.35 -23.29 5.67
CA PHE A 225 1.38 -21.85 5.32
C PHE A 225 1.04 -20.96 6.52
N LEU A 226 -0.01 -21.31 7.26
CA LEU A 226 -0.41 -20.56 8.45
C LEU A 226 0.66 -20.55 9.55
N SER A 227 1.44 -21.62 9.69
CA SER A 227 2.51 -21.71 10.68
C SER A 227 3.70 -20.77 10.42
N ARG A 228 3.81 -20.19 9.23
CA ARG A 228 4.88 -19.24 8.86
C ARG A 228 4.60 -17.81 9.30
N PHE A 229 3.38 -17.52 9.73
CA PHE A 229 3.02 -16.22 10.27
C PHE A 229 3.24 -16.18 11.78
N ALA A 230 4.16 -15.33 12.23
CA ALA A 230 4.44 -15.13 13.65
C ALA A 230 3.30 -14.38 14.36
N PHE A 231 2.55 -13.58 13.62
CA PHE A 231 1.44 -12.79 14.13
C PHE A 231 0.21 -12.95 13.24
N HIS A 232 -0.92 -13.26 13.85
CA HIS A 232 -2.16 -13.55 13.15
C HIS A 232 -3.33 -12.79 13.80
N PRO A 233 -3.34 -11.43 13.72
CA PRO A 233 -4.40 -10.64 14.30
C PRO A 233 -5.72 -10.85 13.57
N TYR A 234 -6.79 -10.95 14.36
CA TYR A 234 -8.15 -11.00 13.86
C TYR A 234 -8.80 -9.62 13.97
N PHE A 235 -9.32 -9.12 12.87
CA PHE A 235 -10.08 -7.88 12.78
C PHE A 235 -11.57 -8.21 12.96
N PRO A 236 -12.17 -7.90 14.10
CA PRO A 236 -13.59 -8.10 14.29
C PRO A 236 -14.40 -7.13 13.42
N GLU A 237 -15.70 -7.39 13.28
CA GLU A 237 -16.61 -6.40 12.74
C GLU A 237 -16.63 -5.17 13.66
N TYR A 238 -16.72 -3.99 13.06
CA TYR A 238 -16.87 -2.76 13.81
C TYR A 238 -18.13 -2.77 14.69
N THR A 239 -18.03 -2.32 15.91
CA THR A 239 -19.18 -1.94 16.71
C THR A 239 -19.99 -0.84 16.00
N ARG A 240 -21.22 -0.55 16.47
CA ARG A 240 -22.02 0.52 15.87
C ARG A 240 -21.28 1.86 15.88
N GLN A 241 -20.68 2.22 17.02
CA GLN A 241 -19.98 3.48 17.16
C GLN A 241 -18.72 3.55 16.30
N GLU A 242 -17.86 2.53 16.32
CA GLU A 242 -16.67 2.46 15.47
C GLU A 242 -17.03 2.57 13.98
N PHE A 243 -18.13 1.93 13.56
CA PHE A 243 -18.59 2.03 12.17
C PHE A 243 -18.95 3.47 11.80
N ILE A 244 -19.69 4.18 12.68
CA ILE A 244 -20.04 5.59 12.49
C ILE A 244 -18.77 6.45 12.43
N ASP A 245 -17.83 6.25 13.35
CA ASP A 245 -16.57 6.99 13.41
C ASP A 245 -15.72 6.78 12.15
N VAL A 246 -15.69 5.54 11.62
CA VAL A 246 -15.06 5.24 10.33
C VAL A 246 -15.74 5.95 9.18
N CYS A 247 -17.08 5.97 9.14
CA CYS A 247 -17.84 6.72 8.13
C CYS A 247 -17.55 8.21 8.20
N VAL A 248 -17.56 8.80 9.39
CA VAL A 248 -17.22 10.23 9.59
C VAL A 248 -15.82 10.53 9.09
N GLY A 249 -14.82 9.76 9.54
CA GLY A 249 -13.43 9.96 9.13
C GLY A 249 -13.23 9.84 7.62
N MET A 250 -13.87 8.85 6.99
CA MET A 250 -13.77 8.61 5.56
C MET A 250 -14.49 9.67 4.72
N LEU A 251 -15.76 9.99 5.04
CA LEU A 251 -16.57 10.90 4.24
C LEU A 251 -16.09 12.35 4.36
N THR A 252 -15.67 12.77 5.56
CA THR A 252 -15.11 14.10 5.77
C THR A 252 -13.80 14.29 4.99
N ARG A 253 -12.92 13.28 4.96
CA ARG A 253 -11.61 13.40 4.31
C ARG A 253 -11.64 13.18 2.80
N LEU A 254 -12.46 12.24 2.31
CA LEU A 254 -12.47 11.86 0.89
C LEU A 254 -13.54 12.56 0.06
N GLU A 255 -14.68 12.87 0.66
CA GLU A 255 -15.84 13.45 -0.03
C GLU A 255 -16.12 14.89 0.43
N ASN A 256 -15.35 15.43 1.41
CA ASN A 256 -15.53 16.76 2.01
C ASN A 256 -16.91 16.99 2.64
N PHE A 257 -17.53 15.94 3.17
CA PHE A 257 -18.84 16.02 3.82
C PHE A 257 -18.71 16.56 5.25
N PRO A 258 -19.70 17.35 5.73
CA PRO A 258 -19.76 17.76 7.12
C PRO A 258 -19.82 16.55 8.06
N PRO A 259 -19.21 16.61 9.26
CA PRO A 259 -19.15 15.48 10.19
C PRO A 259 -20.54 14.98 10.65
N ASP A 260 -21.50 15.87 10.81
CA ASP A 260 -22.89 15.57 11.21
C ASP A 260 -23.62 14.75 10.13
N ILE A 261 -23.53 15.16 8.86
CA ILE A 261 -24.10 14.42 7.73
C ILE A 261 -23.38 13.09 7.54
N SER A 262 -22.04 13.06 7.70
CA SER A 262 -21.24 11.85 7.63
C SER A 262 -21.64 10.84 8.71
N ALA A 263 -21.92 11.31 9.94
CA ALA A 263 -22.42 10.48 11.03
C ALA A 263 -23.82 9.94 10.72
N ALA A 264 -24.72 10.78 10.25
CA ALA A 264 -26.08 10.38 9.87
C ALA A 264 -26.08 9.30 8.77
N ILE A 265 -25.21 9.44 7.74
CA ILE A 265 -25.04 8.39 6.72
C ILE A 265 -24.56 7.08 7.37
N GLY A 266 -23.58 7.15 8.28
CA GLY A 266 -23.05 5.99 9.00
C GLY A 266 -24.13 5.29 9.84
N GLU A 267 -24.93 6.03 10.58
CA GLU A 267 -26.04 5.53 11.39
C GLU A 267 -27.07 4.80 10.52
N GLU A 268 -27.56 5.47 9.51
CA GLU A 268 -28.56 4.94 8.61
C GLU A 268 -28.10 3.67 7.87
N VAL A 269 -26.86 3.66 7.39
CA VAL A 269 -26.27 2.50 6.74
C VAL A 269 -26.18 1.32 7.70
N ARG A 270 -25.79 1.58 8.96
CA ARG A 270 -25.66 0.53 9.98
C ARG A 270 -27.01 -0.01 10.41
N ASP A 271 -27.97 0.87 10.68
CA ASP A 271 -29.30 0.53 11.20
C ASP A 271 -30.15 -0.23 10.16
N ARG A 272 -29.93 0.02 8.88
CA ARG A 272 -30.54 -0.75 7.75
C ARG A 272 -29.79 -2.06 7.43
N GLY A 273 -28.83 -2.48 8.25
CA GLY A 273 -28.08 -3.72 8.08
C GLY A 273 -27.20 -3.74 6.81
N LEU A 274 -26.84 -2.56 6.30
CA LEU A 274 -25.99 -2.43 5.13
C LEU A 274 -24.49 -2.52 5.44
N GLY A 275 -24.10 -2.59 6.68
CA GLY A 275 -22.80 -2.83 7.37
C GLY A 275 -21.46 -2.71 6.63
N ASP A 276 -21.39 -2.13 5.44
CA ASP A 276 -20.18 -1.95 4.65
C ASP A 276 -19.92 -0.45 4.44
N VAL A 277 -18.77 0.02 4.92
CA VAL A 277 -18.32 1.41 4.79
C VAL A 277 -18.30 1.90 3.33
N ARG A 278 -18.08 1.00 2.38
CA ARG A 278 -18.14 1.32 0.94
C ARG A 278 -19.52 1.77 0.50
N ARG A 279 -20.58 1.28 1.16
CA ARG A 279 -21.96 1.71 0.89
C ARG A 279 -22.22 3.11 1.40
N ALA A 280 -21.69 3.47 2.58
CA ALA A 280 -21.74 4.83 3.08
C ALA A 280 -21.11 5.81 2.09
N ARG A 281 -19.95 5.46 1.54
CA ARG A 281 -19.30 6.25 0.49
C ARG A 281 -20.13 6.33 -0.79
N GLY A 282 -20.72 5.22 -1.22
CA GLY A 282 -21.59 5.18 -2.40
C GLY A 282 -22.81 6.09 -2.24
N ILE A 283 -23.41 6.17 -1.04
CA ILE A 283 -24.50 7.10 -0.71
C ILE A 283 -24.02 8.54 -0.88
N ALA A 284 -22.91 8.91 -0.24
CA ALA A 284 -22.34 10.24 -0.34
C ALA A 284 -22.06 10.65 -1.81
N GLN A 285 -21.57 9.74 -2.63
CA GLN A 285 -21.30 10.00 -4.05
C GLN A 285 -22.57 10.11 -4.92
N LEU A 286 -23.71 9.62 -4.47
CA LEU A 286 -25.00 9.80 -5.13
C LEU A 286 -25.69 11.13 -4.79
N MET A 287 -25.26 11.78 -3.71
CA MET A 287 -25.82 13.04 -3.25
C MET A 287 -25.27 14.21 -4.06
N THR A 288 -26.12 15.18 -4.33
CA THR A 288 -25.74 16.45 -4.99
C THR A 288 -25.30 17.50 -3.98
N GLU A 289 -25.88 17.46 -2.79
CA GLU A 289 -25.59 18.36 -1.67
C GLU A 289 -25.56 17.58 -0.36
N PRO A 290 -24.72 17.95 0.62
CA PRO A 290 -24.63 17.25 1.90
C PRO A 290 -25.79 17.64 2.83
N THR A 291 -27.01 17.17 2.54
CA THR A 291 -28.24 17.44 3.32
C THR A 291 -28.90 16.13 3.71
N MET A 292 -29.71 16.17 4.79
CA MET A 292 -30.45 14.99 5.26
C MET A 292 -31.48 14.50 4.24
N ASP A 293 -32.12 15.41 3.49
CA ASP A 293 -33.08 15.07 2.45
C ASP A 293 -32.43 14.25 1.32
N GLU A 294 -31.20 14.61 0.95
CA GLU A 294 -30.42 13.85 -0.05
C GLU A 294 -29.93 12.50 0.51
N VAL A 295 -29.60 12.40 1.81
CA VAL A 295 -29.31 11.11 2.46
C VAL A 295 -30.49 10.16 2.32
N GLU A 296 -31.69 10.64 2.67
CA GLU A 296 -32.90 9.83 2.65
C GLU A 296 -33.29 9.42 1.21
N ARG A 297 -33.13 10.33 0.25
CA ARG A 297 -33.32 10.09 -1.17
C ARG A 297 -32.35 9.03 -1.70
N ALA A 298 -31.05 9.13 -1.41
CA ALA A 298 -30.05 8.19 -1.86
C ALA A 298 -30.28 6.77 -1.27
N LEU A 299 -30.62 6.71 0.03
CA LEU A 299 -30.97 5.47 0.71
C LEU A 299 -32.21 4.81 0.09
N SER A 300 -33.28 5.59 -0.16
CA SER A 300 -34.49 5.09 -0.79
C SER A 300 -34.24 4.52 -2.18
N LEU A 301 -33.35 5.13 -2.96
CA LEU A 301 -32.94 4.61 -4.25
C LEU A 301 -32.19 3.29 -4.12
N MET A 302 -31.26 3.20 -3.16
CA MET A 302 -30.50 1.96 -2.91
C MET A 302 -31.40 0.80 -2.47
N GLU A 303 -32.40 1.09 -1.61
CA GLU A 303 -33.38 0.08 -1.17
C GLU A 303 -34.29 -0.37 -2.30
N LYS A 304 -34.81 0.57 -3.08
CA LYS A 304 -35.67 0.26 -4.22
C LYS A 304 -35.05 -0.68 -5.23
N TYR A 305 -33.74 -0.56 -5.43
CA TYR A 305 -32.99 -1.37 -6.40
C TYR A 305 -32.10 -2.43 -5.73
N ARG A 306 -32.33 -2.72 -4.47
CA ARG A 306 -31.64 -3.80 -3.76
C ARG A 306 -32.01 -5.15 -4.38
N LEU A 307 -31.02 -6.00 -4.60
CA LEU A 307 -31.25 -7.38 -5.03
C LEU A 307 -32.16 -8.09 -4.02
N PRO A 308 -33.24 -8.73 -4.45
CA PRO A 308 -34.08 -9.54 -3.57
C PRO A 308 -33.23 -10.57 -2.81
N GLU A 309 -33.55 -10.80 -1.54
CA GLU A 309 -32.81 -11.74 -0.69
C GLU A 309 -32.73 -13.14 -1.28
N GLU A 310 -33.80 -13.59 -1.96
CA GLU A 310 -33.85 -14.85 -2.68
C GLU A 310 -32.75 -14.97 -3.76
N LEU A 311 -32.49 -13.90 -4.51
CA LEU A 311 -31.42 -13.88 -5.52
C LEU A 311 -30.02 -13.82 -4.89
N VAL A 312 -29.87 -13.18 -3.75
CA VAL A 312 -28.61 -13.16 -2.99
C VAL A 312 -28.30 -14.58 -2.49
N GLU A 313 -29.28 -15.25 -1.95
CA GLU A 313 -29.13 -16.62 -1.45
C GLU A 313 -28.91 -17.64 -2.57
N GLN A 314 -29.58 -17.47 -3.71
CA GLN A 314 -29.39 -18.28 -4.91
C GLN A 314 -27.97 -18.13 -5.48
N ASN A 315 -27.45 -16.90 -5.57
CA ASN A 315 -26.08 -16.62 -5.98
C ASN A 315 -25.06 -17.22 -5.01
N ARG A 316 -25.32 -17.17 -3.71
CA ARG A 316 -24.48 -17.78 -2.66
C ARG A 316 -24.44 -19.31 -2.80
N LYS A 317 -25.59 -19.95 -3.08
CA LYS A 317 -25.68 -21.40 -3.33
C LYS A 317 -24.94 -21.81 -4.62
N ILE A 318 -25.01 -21.00 -5.68
CA ILE A 318 -24.29 -21.24 -6.94
C ILE A 318 -22.77 -21.10 -6.74
N GLN A 319 -22.31 -20.08 -6.03
CA GLN A 319 -20.90 -19.91 -5.71
C GLN A 319 -20.36 -21.06 -4.87
N ASN A 320 -21.10 -21.49 -3.84
CA ASN A 320 -20.73 -22.64 -3.01
C ASN A 320 -20.70 -23.97 -3.81
N LYS A 321 -21.57 -24.14 -4.79
CA LYS A 321 -21.60 -25.32 -5.68
C LYS A 321 -20.42 -25.33 -6.66
N ARG A 322 -20.05 -24.16 -7.22
CA ARG A 322 -18.85 -23.98 -8.07
C ARG A 322 -17.58 -24.26 -7.28
N PHE A 323 -17.53 -23.75 -6.07
CA PHE A 323 -16.40 -23.99 -5.16
C PHE A 323 -16.21 -25.48 -4.83
N LYS A 324 -17.28 -26.20 -4.44
CA LYS A 324 -17.21 -27.64 -4.18
C LYS A 324 -16.73 -28.44 -5.38
N ARG A 325 -17.13 -28.04 -6.60
CA ARG A 325 -16.69 -28.69 -7.84
C ARG A 325 -15.21 -28.42 -8.15
N GLN A 326 -14.71 -27.22 -7.88
CA GLN A 326 -13.29 -26.90 -8.05
C GLN A 326 -12.41 -27.67 -7.07
N VAL A 327 -12.81 -27.74 -5.80
CA VAL A 327 -12.08 -28.53 -4.78
C VAL A 327 -12.05 -30.03 -5.13
N GLN A 328 -13.16 -30.56 -5.66
CA GLN A 328 -13.26 -31.98 -6.05
C GLN A 328 -12.43 -32.30 -7.30
N ALA A 329 -12.28 -31.35 -8.22
CA ALA A 329 -11.44 -31.49 -9.42
C ALA A 329 -9.93 -31.36 -9.13
N GLN A 330 -9.55 -30.81 -7.99
CA GLN A 330 -8.13 -30.72 -7.53
C GLN A 330 -7.71 -31.91 -6.67
N LEU A 331 -8.65 -32.77 -6.29
CA LEU A 331 -8.40 -33.98 -5.48
C LEU A 331 -8.34 -35.28 -6.33
N ILE A 332 -8.49 -35.17 -7.65
CA ILE A 332 -8.30 -36.21 -8.66
C ILE A 332 -7.06 -35.88 -9.50
#